data_c62b2b0c90c37c09e683f38497dfbeee
#
_entry.id   c62b2b0c90c37c09e683f38497dfbeee
#
_cell.length_a   1.000
_cell.length_b   1.000
_cell.length_c   1.000
_cell.angle_alpha   90.00
_cell.angle_beta   90.00
_cell.angle_gamma   90.00
#
_symmetry.space_group_name_H-M   'P 1'
#
loop_
_entity.id
_entity.type
_entity.pdbx_description
1 polymer ?
#
loop_
_entity_poly.entity_id
_entity_poly.type
_entity_poly.pdbx_seq_one_letter_code
_entity_poly.pdbx_strand_id
1 'polypeptide(L)'
;IKEGRIKTAHGVKGPHLVVVPTSLLFNWEQELARFAPGLKVHAYSGRERTFDAGDGEVVLTTYGLARRDIDTLARTAFHVIVFDEAQAVKNIQADTTGAVRRLQGRFKIALTGTPLENHLGEYFSVIDLCVPGLLGEYDHFKTDLKRVAGRALDRILRRTRPFILRRTKAEILQDL
;
A
#
# COMPACT_ATOMS: atom_id res chain seq x y z
N ILE A 1 28.52 7.92 -10.41
CA ILE A 1 27.40 7.25 -9.71
C ILE A 1 27.87 5.82 -9.48
N LYS A 2 28.23 5.49 -8.22
CA LYS A 2 28.67 4.15 -7.87
C LYS A 2 27.45 3.23 -7.94
N GLU A 3 27.57 2.13 -8.69
CA GLU A 3 26.60 1.02 -8.70
C GLU A 3 26.29 0.58 -7.26
N GLY A 4 25.19 1.07 -6.74
CA GLY A 4 24.65 0.59 -5.48
C GLY A 4 24.04 -0.79 -5.72
N ARG A 5 24.82 -1.85 -5.57
CA ARG A 5 24.27 -3.19 -5.35
C ARG A 5 23.32 -3.07 -4.15
N ILE A 6 22.03 -3.21 -4.38
CA ILE A 6 21.06 -3.43 -3.31
C ILE A 6 21.46 -4.78 -2.70
N LYS A 7 22.30 -4.72 -1.67
CA LYS A 7 22.51 -5.89 -0.83
C LYS A 7 21.17 -6.17 -0.19
N THR A 8 20.55 -7.30 -0.52
CA THR A 8 19.44 -7.84 0.27
C THR A 8 19.93 -7.84 1.71
N ALA A 9 19.41 -6.91 2.50
CA ALA A 9 19.83 -6.76 3.88
C ALA A 9 19.59 -8.09 4.60
N HIS A 10 20.59 -8.61 5.28
CA HIS A 10 20.44 -9.78 6.14
C HIS A 10 19.25 -9.55 7.06
N GLY A 11 18.16 -10.30 6.89
CA GLY A 11 16.94 -10.18 7.68
C GLY A 11 15.63 -9.93 6.91
N VAL A 12 15.67 -9.82 5.57
CA VAL A 12 14.43 -9.84 4.76
C VAL A 12 13.90 -11.27 4.76
N LYS A 13 12.74 -11.47 5.38
CA LYS A 13 12.02 -12.75 5.36
C LYS A 13 10.72 -12.55 4.61
N GLY A 14 10.50 -13.36 3.58
CA GLY A 14 9.35 -13.34 2.69
C GLY A 14 9.50 -12.40 1.48
N PRO A 15 8.66 -12.60 0.47
CA PRO A 15 8.61 -11.77 -0.73
C PRO A 15 8.02 -10.39 -0.43
N HIS A 16 8.15 -9.49 -1.41
CA HIS A 16 7.46 -8.21 -1.45
C HIS A 16 6.24 -8.33 -2.36
N LEU A 17 5.17 -7.62 -2.05
CA LEU A 17 3.97 -7.54 -2.89
C LEU A 17 3.73 -6.09 -3.32
N VAL A 18 3.48 -5.88 -4.60
CA VAL A 18 3.05 -4.59 -5.14
C VAL A 18 1.69 -4.77 -5.79
N VAL A 19 0.68 -4.08 -5.27
CA VAL A 19 -0.71 -4.14 -5.74
C VAL A 19 -1.02 -2.84 -6.45
N VAL A 20 -1.36 -2.93 -7.74
CA VAL A 20 -1.53 -1.77 -8.62
C VAL A 20 -2.85 -1.85 -9.40
N PRO A 21 -3.36 -0.73 -9.93
CA PRO A 21 -4.36 -0.75 -11.00
C PRO A 21 -3.85 -1.52 -12.23
N THR A 22 -4.74 -2.18 -12.96
CA THR A 22 -4.37 -2.98 -14.14
C THR A 22 -3.59 -2.16 -15.18
N SER A 23 -3.94 -0.89 -15.35
CA SER A 23 -3.27 0.02 -16.29
C SER A 23 -1.81 0.34 -15.93
N LEU A 24 -1.41 0.17 -14.67
CA LEU A 24 -0.07 0.50 -14.19
C LEU A 24 0.87 -0.72 -14.07
N LEU A 25 0.35 -1.94 -14.26
CA LEU A 25 1.14 -3.15 -14.08
C LEU A 25 2.40 -3.15 -14.96
N PHE A 26 2.25 -2.86 -16.25
CA PHE A 26 3.35 -2.80 -17.20
C PHE A 26 4.36 -1.68 -16.86
N ASN A 27 3.89 -0.52 -16.43
CA ASN A 27 4.78 0.58 -16.02
C ASN A 27 5.64 0.16 -14.81
N TRP A 28 5.05 -0.50 -13.83
CA TRP A 28 5.79 -0.98 -12.66
C TRP A 28 6.86 -2.02 -13.04
N GLU A 29 6.55 -2.94 -13.97
CA GLU A 29 7.53 -3.91 -14.49
C GLU A 29 8.72 -3.18 -15.13
N GLN A 30 8.47 -2.19 -15.99
CA GLN A 30 9.52 -1.42 -16.65
C GLN A 30 10.35 -0.60 -15.67
N GLU A 31 9.72 0.09 -14.71
CA GLU A 31 10.41 0.89 -13.71
C GLU A 31 11.28 0.03 -12.79
N LEU A 32 10.79 -1.13 -12.36
CA LEU A 32 11.59 -2.08 -11.58
C LEU A 32 12.78 -2.63 -12.38
N ALA A 33 12.58 -2.99 -13.63
CA ALA A 33 13.66 -3.45 -14.50
C ALA A 33 14.73 -2.36 -14.73
N ARG A 34 14.31 -1.09 -14.83
CA ARG A 34 15.18 0.05 -15.05
C ARG A 34 15.96 0.47 -13.80
N PHE A 35 15.28 0.61 -12.66
CA PHE A 35 15.86 1.20 -11.45
C PHE A 35 16.34 0.18 -10.42
N ALA A 36 15.86 -1.06 -10.52
CA ALA A 36 16.23 -2.14 -9.61
C ALA A 36 16.48 -3.47 -10.36
N PRO A 37 17.39 -3.50 -11.36
CA PRO A 37 17.61 -4.67 -12.23
C PRO A 37 18.09 -5.92 -11.47
N GLY A 38 18.55 -5.76 -10.23
CA GLY A 38 18.95 -6.89 -9.37
C GLY A 38 17.81 -7.55 -8.60
N LEU A 39 16.58 -7.00 -8.68
CA LEU A 39 15.40 -7.62 -8.07
C LEU A 39 14.76 -8.62 -9.04
N LYS A 40 14.47 -9.81 -8.53
CA LYS A 40 13.66 -10.78 -9.27
C LYS A 40 12.19 -10.40 -9.12
N VAL A 41 11.54 -10.14 -10.25
CA VAL A 41 10.15 -9.68 -10.32
C VAL A 41 9.28 -10.74 -10.95
N HIS A 42 8.17 -11.07 -10.29
CA HIS A 42 7.17 -12.02 -10.75
C HIS A 42 5.86 -11.29 -11.04
N ALA A 43 5.39 -11.30 -12.29
CA ALA A 43 4.07 -10.82 -12.62
C ALA A 43 3.02 -11.88 -12.25
N TYR A 44 2.33 -11.67 -11.15
CA TYR A 44 1.18 -12.49 -10.76
C TYR A 44 -0.06 -12.05 -11.54
N SER A 45 -0.14 -12.50 -12.80
CA SER A 45 -1.15 -12.10 -13.78
C SER A 45 -1.55 -13.26 -14.70
N GLY A 46 -2.57 -13.07 -15.55
CA GLY A 46 -3.04 -14.11 -16.45
C GLY A 46 -3.97 -15.15 -15.81
N ARG A 47 -4.27 -16.23 -16.57
CA ARG A 47 -5.21 -17.29 -16.15
C ARG A 47 -4.51 -18.42 -15.39
N GLU A 48 -3.30 -18.79 -15.80
CA GLU A 48 -2.51 -19.90 -15.24
C GLU A 48 -1.40 -19.38 -14.31
N ARG A 49 -1.76 -18.39 -13.47
CA ARG A 49 -0.81 -17.80 -12.53
C ARG A 49 -0.54 -18.72 -11.35
N THR A 50 0.70 -18.92 -11.05
CA THR A 50 1.16 -19.60 -9.84
C THR A 50 1.84 -18.59 -8.92
N PHE A 51 1.70 -18.81 -7.61
CA PHE A 51 2.41 -18.03 -6.62
C PHE A 51 3.66 -18.82 -6.20
N ASP A 52 4.81 -18.39 -6.71
CA ASP A 52 6.11 -18.97 -6.38
C ASP A 52 7.14 -17.84 -6.29
N ALA A 53 7.25 -17.26 -5.11
CA ALA A 53 8.19 -16.17 -4.86
C ALA A 53 8.91 -16.38 -3.54
N GLY A 54 10.23 -16.27 -3.59
CA GLY A 54 11.13 -16.44 -2.45
C GLY A 54 11.40 -15.14 -1.70
N ASP A 55 12.24 -15.24 -0.68
CA ASP A 55 12.63 -14.10 0.15
C ASP A 55 13.27 -12.99 -0.68
N GLY A 56 12.77 -11.77 -0.52
CA GLY A 56 13.27 -10.57 -1.20
C GLY A 56 12.86 -10.44 -2.68
N GLU A 57 12.12 -11.39 -3.23
CA GLU A 57 11.57 -11.29 -4.59
C GLU A 57 10.31 -10.41 -4.59
N VAL A 58 10.02 -9.76 -5.70
CA VAL A 58 8.88 -8.86 -5.85
C VAL A 58 7.78 -9.55 -6.65
N VAL A 59 6.58 -9.57 -6.10
CA VAL A 59 5.36 -10.01 -6.79
C VAL A 59 4.54 -8.80 -7.18
N LEU A 60 4.28 -8.62 -8.47
CA LEU A 60 3.39 -7.60 -9.02
C LEU A 60 2.01 -8.20 -9.29
N THR A 61 0.96 -7.55 -8.79
CA THR A 61 -0.41 -7.97 -9.04
C THR A 61 -1.36 -6.78 -9.11
N THR A 62 -2.62 -7.05 -9.45
CA THR A 62 -3.66 -6.02 -9.48
C THR A 62 -4.64 -6.18 -8.32
N TYR A 63 -5.36 -5.10 -7.97
CA TYR A 63 -6.41 -5.15 -6.94
C TYR A 63 -7.46 -6.23 -7.23
N GLY A 64 -7.85 -6.39 -8.51
CA GLY A 64 -8.83 -7.40 -8.93
C GLY A 64 -8.34 -8.82 -8.70
N LEU A 65 -7.06 -9.10 -9.00
CA LEU A 65 -6.44 -10.40 -8.79
C LEU A 65 -6.17 -10.65 -7.30
N ALA A 66 -5.70 -9.66 -6.57
CA ALA A 66 -5.50 -9.76 -5.13
C ALA A 66 -6.81 -10.11 -4.40
N ARG A 67 -7.95 -9.50 -4.81
CA ARG A 67 -9.27 -9.86 -4.29
C ARG A 67 -9.67 -11.29 -4.64
N ARG A 68 -9.49 -11.68 -5.92
CA ARG A 68 -9.90 -13.00 -6.41
C ARG A 68 -9.17 -14.13 -5.71
N ASP A 69 -7.86 -13.94 -5.52
CA ASP A 69 -6.97 -14.99 -5.03
C ASP A 69 -6.51 -14.74 -3.59
N ILE A 70 -7.32 -13.99 -2.84
CA ILE A 70 -6.96 -13.55 -1.48
C ILE A 70 -6.65 -14.72 -0.56
N ASP A 71 -7.32 -15.86 -0.71
CA ASP A 71 -7.08 -17.04 0.15
C ASP A 71 -5.70 -17.66 -0.09
N THR A 72 -5.14 -17.50 -1.27
CA THR A 72 -3.75 -17.88 -1.57
C THR A 72 -2.78 -16.84 -1.04
N LEU A 73 -2.98 -15.57 -1.37
CA LEU A 73 -2.06 -14.49 -1.01
C LEU A 73 -2.03 -14.21 0.50
N ALA A 74 -3.14 -14.37 1.21
CA ALA A 74 -3.19 -14.14 2.65
C ALA A 74 -2.44 -15.20 3.49
N ARG A 75 -2.06 -16.32 2.89
CA ARG A 75 -1.22 -17.35 3.55
C ARG A 75 0.27 -16.99 3.53
N THR A 76 0.65 -16.01 2.72
CA THR A 76 2.03 -15.57 2.57
C THR A 76 2.32 -14.41 3.52
N ALA A 77 3.38 -14.53 4.31
CA ALA A 77 3.91 -13.43 5.11
C ALA A 77 4.85 -12.57 4.24
N PHE A 78 4.34 -11.46 3.73
CA PHE A 78 5.13 -10.53 2.93
C PHE A 78 6.03 -9.66 3.82
N HIS A 79 7.23 -9.34 3.33
CA HIS A 79 8.08 -8.38 4.00
C HIS A 79 7.57 -6.95 3.84
N VAL A 80 7.27 -6.54 2.62
CA VAL A 80 6.66 -5.24 2.31
C VAL A 80 5.47 -5.46 1.39
N ILE A 81 4.38 -4.74 1.63
CA ILE A 81 3.26 -4.63 0.70
C ILE A 81 3.13 -3.16 0.30
N VAL A 82 3.16 -2.90 -1.00
CA VAL A 82 2.91 -1.58 -1.58
C VAL A 82 1.54 -1.59 -2.25
N PHE A 83 0.71 -0.63 -1.92
CA PHE A 83 -0.58 -0.38 -2.58
C PHE A 83 -0.46 0.91 -3.38
N ASP A 84 -0.37 0.82 -4.70
CA ASP A 84 -0.32 2.00 -5.56
C ASP A 84 -1.72 2.44 -5.97
N GLU A 85 -1.90 3.75 -6.13
CA GLU A 85 -3.23 4.37 -6.33
C GLU A 85 -4.22 3.88 -5.26
N ALA A 86 -3.82 4.01 -3.98
CA ALA A 86 -4.52 3.43 -2.83
C ALA A 86 -5.95 3.96 -2.64
N GLN A 87 -6.36 5.01 -3.36
CA GLN A 87 -7.77 5.39 -3.44
C GLN A 87 -8.66 4.29 -4.06
N ALA A 88 -8.07 3.28 -4.69
CA ALA A 88 -8.82 2.09 -5.13
C ALA A 88 -9.49 1.33 -3.97
N VAL A 89 -8.96 1.48 -2.75
CA VAL A 89 -9.48 0.83 -1.52
C VAL A 89 -10.09 1.84 -0.53
N LYS A 90 -10.53 2.97 -1.02
CA LYS A 90 -11.12 4.06 -0.25
C LYS A 90 -12.44 3.72 0.46
N ASN A 91 -13.21 2.80 -0.10
CA ASN A 91 -14.47 2.36 0.50
C ASN A 91 -14.23 1.16 1.42
N ILE A 92 -14.37 1.39 2.72
CA ILE A 92 -14.14 0.36 3.76
C ILE A 92 -15.09 -0.85 3.63
N GLN A 93 -16.27 -0.64 3.04
CA GLN A 93 -17.29 -1.68 2.86
C GLN A 93 -17.15 -2.45 1.54
N ALA A 94 -16.23 -2.04 0.66
CA ALA A 94 -16.03 -2.73 -0.61
C ALA A 94 -15.30 -4.07 -0.43
N ASP A 95 -15.71 -5.08 -1.18
CA ASP A 95 -15.12 -6.42 -1.17
C ASP A 95 -13.59 -6.38 -1.42
N THR A 96 -13.15 -5.50 -2.31
CA THR A 96 -11.71 -5.32 -2.60
C THR A 96 -10.95 -4.82 -1.37
N THR A 97 -11.51 -3.85 -0.64
CA THR A 97 -10.91 -3.34 0.60
C THR A 97 -10.85 -4.42 1.66
N GLY A 98 -11.95 -5.15 1.86
CA GLY A 98 -12.00 -6.29 2.79
C GLY A 98 -10.98 -7.36 2.45
N ALA A 99 -10.82 -7.69 1.17
CA ALA A 99 -9.85 -8.66 0.71
C ALA A 99 -8.39 -8.21 0.99
N VAL A 100 -7.98 -7.03 0.52
CA VAL A 100 -6.59 -6.60 0.67
C VAL A 100 -6.17 -6.33 2.13
N ARG A 101 -7.12 -6.08 3.03
CA ARG A 101 -6.87 -5.99 4.48
C ARG A 101 -6.41 -7.32 5.08
N ARG A 102 -6.80 -8.45 4.49
CA ARG A 102 -6.36 -9.80 4.92
C ARG A 102 -4.91 -10.11 4.57
N LEU A 103 -4.30 -9.35 3.66
CA LEU A 103 -2.89 -9.53 3.30
C LEU A 103 -1.98 -9.29 4.51
N GLN A 104 -1.06 -10.21 4.74
CA GLN A 104 -0.13 -10.16 5.86
C GLN A 104 1.22 -9.59 5.40
N GLY A 105 1.57 -8.41 5.88
CA GLY A 105 2.84 -7.76 5.59
C GLY A 105 3.47 -7.15 6.83
N ARG A 106 4.78 -7.29 6.96
CA ARG A 106 5.52 -6.65 8.07
C ARG A 106 5.46 -5.12 7.96
N PHE A 107 5.53 -4.61 6.74
CA PHE A 107 5.34 -3.20 6.42
C PHE A 107 4.31 -3.07 5.31
N LYS A 108 3.41 -2.10 5.45
CA LYS A 108 2.42 -1.76 4.43
C LYS A 108 2.57 -0.29 4.07
N ILE A 109 2.66 0.00 2.77
CA ILE A 109 2.86 1.34 2.22
C ILE A 109 1.73 1.61 1.23
N ALA A 110 1.05 2.74 1.38
CA ALA A 110 0.04 3.20 0.44
C ALA A 110 0.56 4.44 -0.30
N LEU A 111 0.52 4.39 -1.62
CA LEU A 111 0.85 5.51 -2.51
C LEU A 111 -0.45 6.05 -3.10
N THR A 112 -0.63 7.37 -3.07
CA THR A 112 -1.79 8.02 -3.66
C THR A 112 -1.44 9.43 -4.10
N GLY A 113 -1.89 9.81 -5.30
CA GLY A 113 -1.78 11.17 -5.82
C GLY A 113 -2.91 12.09 -5.38
N THR A 114 -3.97 11.57 -4.72
CA THR A 114 -5.12 12.36 -4.29
C THR A 114 -5.00 12.77 -2.82
N PRO A 115 -5.35 14.03 -2.47
CA PRO A 115 -5.42 14.45 -1.08
C PRO A 115 -6.53 13.68 -0.36
N LEU A 116 -6.16 12.86 0.63
CA LEU A 116 -7.11 12.06 1.42
C LEU A 116 -7.89 12.90 2.45
N GLU A 117 -7.41 14.11 2.76
CA GLU A 117 -7.94 14.96 3.84
C GLU A 117 -9.39 15.44 3.59
N ASN A 118 -9.82 15.46 2.32
CA ASN A 118 -11.17 15.92 1.94
C ASN A 118 -12.26 14.86 2.18
N HIS A 119 -11.87 13.60 2.37
CA HIS A 119 -12.79 12.47 2.52
C HIS A 119 -12.36 11.59 3.70
N LEU A 120 -12.83 11.92 4.89
CA LEU A 120 -12.41 11.28 6.14
C LEU A 120 -12.64 9.76 6.18
N GLY A 121 -13.65 9.25 5.46
CA GLY A 121 -13.85 7.81 5.31
C GLY A 121 -12.76 7.13 4.46
N GLU A 122 -12.34 7.80 3.38
CA GLU A 122 -11.22 7.34 2.54
C GLU A 122 -9.89 7.40 3.32
N TYR A 123 -9.70 8.49 4.06
CA TYR A 123 -8.56 8.65 4.96
C TYR A 123 -8.46 7.52 5.96
N PHE A 124 -9.57 7.21 6.66
CA PHE A 124 -9.62 6.08 7.59
C PHE A 124 -9.23 4.77 6.89
N SER A 125 -9.83 4.49 5.73
CA SER A 125 -9.61 3.23 5.01
C SER A 125 -8.14 3.01 4.65
N VAL A 126 -7.45 4.06 4.16
CA VAL A 126 -6.03 3.97 3.77
C VAL A 126 -5.12 3.88 4.98
N ILE A 127 -5.37 4.66 6.03
CA ILE A 127 -4.58 4.59 7.25
C ILE A 127 -4.71 3.23 7.92
N ASP A 128 -5.94 2.71 8.04
CA ASP A 128 -6.19 1.42 8.68
C ASP A 128 -5.67 0.23 7.86
N LEU A 129 -5.57 0.39 6.53
CA LEU A 129 -4.89 -0.59 5.67
C LEU A 129 -3.40 -0.72 5.99
N CYS A 130 -2.72 0.43 6.22
CA CYS A 130 -1.28 0.47 6.48
C CYS A 130 -0.94 0.22 7.95
N VAL A 131 -1.71 0.79 8.87
CA VAL A 131 -1.51 0.73 10.33
C VAL A 131 -2.84 0.34 10.99
N PRO A 132 -3.21 -0.94 10.97
CA PRO A 132 -4.49 -1.42 11.48
C PRO A 132 -4.70 -1.02 12.96
N GLY A 133 -5.89 -0.51 13.26
CA GLY A 133 -6.30 -0.12 14.61
C GLY A 133 -5.75 1.22 15.10
N LEU A 134 -4.87 1.91 14.34
CA LEU A 134 -4.36 3.23 14.74
C LEU A 134 -5.48 4.24 15.01
N LEU A 135 -6.54 4.21 14.22
CA LEU A 135 -7.69 5.11 14.33
C LEU A 135 -8.87 4.51 15.13
N GLY A 136 -8.72 3.29 15.65
CA GLY A 136 -9.79 2.56 16.35
C GLY A 136 -10.85 2.02 15.37
N GLU A 137 -12.04 1.76 15.91
CA GLU A 137 -13.18 1.24 15.12
C GLU A 137 -13.81 2.35 14.28
N TYR A 138 -14.22 2.01 13.03
CA TYR A 138 -14.75 2.97 12.07
C TYR A 138 -15.99 3.72 12.55
N ASP A 139 -16.91 3.04 13.25
CA ASP A 139 -18.12 3.68 13.75
C ASP A 139 -17.85 4.65 14.90
N HIS A 140 -16.89 4.35 15.75
CA HIS A 140 -16.41 5.28 16.77
C HIS A 140 -15.72 6.49 16.14
N PHE A 141 -14.85 6.27 15.15
CA PHE A 141 -14.21 7.32 14.38
C PHE A 141 -15.24 8.29 13.75
N LYS A 142 -16.28 7.77 13.10
CA LYS A 142 -17.37 8.58 12.52
C LYS A 142 -18.12 9.38 13.58
N THR A 143 -18.40 8.75 14.71
CA THR A 143 -19.15 9.38 15.81
C THR A 143 -18.36 10.50 16.44
N ASP A 144 -17.08 10.31 16.69
CA ASP A 144 -16.18 11.33 17.26
C ASP A 144 -16.05 12.55 16.36
N LEU A 145 -15.96 12.33 15.04
CA LEU A 145 -15.92 13.43 14.07
C LEU A 145 -17.20 14.27 14.05
N LYS A 146 -18.38 13.64 14.23
CA LYS A 146 -19.66 14.35 14.28
C LYS A 146 -19.82 15.17 15.57
N ARG A 147 -19.32 14.66 16.70
CA ARG A 147 -19.53 15.28 18.04
C ARG A 147 -18.60 16.45 18.31
N VAL A 148 -17.35 16.43 17.82
CA VAL A 148 -16.31 17.43 18.15
C VAL A 148 -15.46 17.72 16.91
N ALA A 149 -16.07 18.20 15.84
CA ALA A 149 -15.48 18.26 14.48
C ALA A 149 -14.04 18.81 14.45
N GLY A 150 -13.73 19.96 15.04
CA GLY A 150 -12.39 20.54 14.99
C GLY A 150 -11.36 19.80 15.84
N ARG A 151 -11.63 19.57 17.13
CA ARG A 151 -10.68 18.94 18.05
C ARG A 151 -10.41 17.45 17.75
N ALA A 152 -11.42 16.73 17.22
CA ALA A 152 -11.27 15.36 16.84
C ALA A 152 -10.36 15.24 15.61
N LEU A 153 -10.55 16.10 14.61
CA LEU A 153 -9.73 16.14 13.42
C LEU A 153 -8.26 16.43 13.75
N ASP A 154 -7.97 17.43 14.54
CA ASP A 154 -6.60 17.78 14.97
C ASP A 154 -5.90 16.62 15.70
N ARG A 155 -6.65 15.89 16.52
CA ARG A 155 -6.13 14.72 17.23
C ARG A 155 -5.80 13.59 16.27
N ILE A 156 -6.67 13.33 15.30
CA ILE A 156 -6.47 12.31 14.25
C ILE A 156 -5.23 12.66 13.42
N LEU A 157 -5.13 13.89 12.91
CA LEU A 157 -4.01 14.35 12.10
C LEU A 157 -2.68 14.27 12.87
N ARG A 158 -2.65 14.63 14.15
CA ARG A 158 -1.45 14.48 14.99
C ARG A 158 -1.02 13.03 15.18
N ARG A 159 -1.97 12.09 15.35
CA ARG A 159 -1.67 10.65 15.49
C ARG A 159 -1.12 10.04 14.22
N THR A 160 -1.62 10.46 13.08
CA THR A 160 -1.27 9.88 11.78
C THR A 160 -0.07 10.54 11.12
N ARG A 161 0.26 11.79 11.48
CA ARG A 161 1.39 12.56 10.92
C ARG A 161 2.71 11.79 10.83
N PRO A 162 3.13 10.99 11.81
CA PRO A 162 4.38 10.22 11.73
C PRO A 162 4.39 9.15 10.63
N PHE A 163 3.22 8.76 10.12
CA PHE A 163 3.04 7.71 9.11
C PHE A 163 2.75 8.27 7.71
N ILE A 164 2.68 9.60 7.55
CA ILE A 164 2.32 10.25 6.29
C ILE A 164 3.48 11.09 5.80
N LEU A 165 3.93 10.81 4.57
CA LEU A 165 4.84 11.67 3.83
C LEU A 165 4.07 12.33 2.69
N ARG A 166 3.94 13.66 2.73
CA ARG A 166 3.34 14.45 1.67
C ARG A 166 4.37 15.43 1.13
N ARG A 167 4.53 15.47 -0.19
CA ARG A 167 5.33 16.46 -0.90
C ARG A 167 4.48 17.11 -1.97
N THR A 168 4.48 18.42 -2.01
CA THR A 168 3.82 19.18 -3.07
C THR A 168 4.77 19.40 -4.24
N LYS A 169 4.23 19.64 -5.45
CA LYS A 169 5.05 19.97 -6.62
C LYS A 169 5.92 21.21 -6.39
N ALA A 170 5.41 22.20 -5.63
CA ALA A 170 6.14 23.42 -5.31
C ALA A 170 7.37 23.16 -4.43
N GLU A 171 7.27 22.24 -3.45
CA GLU A 171 8.40 21.83 -2.61
C GLU A 171 9.47 21.10 -3.41
N ILE A 172 9.08 20.23 -4.33
CA ILE A 172 10.03 19.47 -5.16
C ILE A 172 10.77 20.37 -6.16
N LEU A 173 10.09 21.41 -6.72
CA LEU A 173 10.69 22.34 -7.67
C LEU A 173 11.67 23.33 -7.01
N GLN A 174 11.65 23.49 -5.69
CA GLN A 174 12.63 24.31 -4.96
C GLN A 174 13.94 23.56 -4.68
N ASP A 175 13.93 22.23 -4.78
CA ASP A 175 15.10 21.37 -4.54
C ASP A 175 15.82 20.96 -5.84
N LEU A 176 15.36 21.44 -7.02
CA LEU A 176 15.95 21.23 -8.35
C LEU A 176 16.61 22.51 -8.86
#